data_017b72de234a4bdb90cb14d4f076f4d0
#
_entry.id   017b72de234a4bdb90cb14d4f076f4d0
#
_cell.length_a   1.000
_cell.length_b   1.000
_cell.length_c   1.000
_cell.angle_alpha   90.00
_cell.angle_beta   90.00
_cell.angle_gamma   90.00
#
_symmetry.space_group_name_H-M   'P 1'
#
loop_
_entity.id
_entity.type
_entity.pdbx_description
1 polymer ?
#
loop_
_entity_poly.entity_id
_entity_poly.type
_entity_poly.pdbx_seq_one_letter_code
_entity_poly.pdbx_strand_id
1 'polypeptide(L)'
;MTGNKYGSAAAVRREVAEYLRPPRRMPVAEGIKQFMFVPRGANTAVPWDDTLTPYMNEAINTLSKREYDAVIFAGPARTGKTLGLIDGWIVYGIVCDPADMLVVQMTETKAREHSKTRLARTFHHSPEVRKRLSPSRNDNNVHDKMFRDGSFLKIGWPSITVFSSSDYKRVALTDYDRFPEDIDGEGDGFSLASKRTTTFMSAGMTLAESSPGREITDVKWRRSSPHEAPPTTGILSLYNRGDRRRWYWQIG
;
A
#
# COMPACT_ATOMS: atom_id res chain seq x y z
N MET A 1 36.03 27.04 -31.93
CA MET A 1 35.15 25.86 -31.88
C MET A 1 34.20 26.00 -30.69
N THR A 2 33.00 26.47 -30.94
CA THR A 2 31.96 26.68 -29.91
C THR A 2 31.32 25.32 -29.66
N GLY A 3 31.74 24.67 -28.59
CA GLY A 3 31.10 23.43 -28.11
C GLY A 3 29.62 23.66 -27.85
N ASN A 4 28.77 22.79 -28.34
CA ASN A 4 27.32 22.83 -28.21
C ASN A 4 26.97 22.84 -26.71
N LYS A 5 26.48 23.97 -26.19
CA LYS A 5 26.10 24.15 -24.80
C LYS A 5 24.85 23.36 -24.38
N TYR A 6 24.19 22.73 -25.34
CA TYR A 6 22.92 22.01 -25.10
C TYR A 6 23.11 20.53 -25.39
N GLY A 7 22.52 19.68 -24.55
CA GLY A 7 22.49 18.25 -24.80
C GLY A 7 21.79 17.91 -26.13
N SER A 8 22.11 16.77 -26.72
CA SER A 8 21.48 16.38 -27.98
C SER A 8 20.00 16.09 -27.75
N ALA A 9 19.13 16.55 -28.66
CA ALA A 9 17.68 16.27 -28.58
C ALA A 9 17.37 14.75 -28.52
N ALA A 10 18.25 13.91 -29.09
CA ALA A 10 18.12 12.46 -28.99
C ALA A 10 18.44 11.91 -27.60
N ALA A 11 19.38 12.52 -26.88
CA ALA A 11 19.68 12.15 -25.49
C ALA A 11 18.53 12.54 -24.58
N VAL A 12 18.02 13.77 -24.71
CA VAL A 12 16.86 14.26 -23.95
C VAL A 12 15.63 13.40 -24.21
N ARG A 13 15.32 13.05 -25.47
CA ARG A 13 14.18 12.17 -25.78
C ARG A 13 14.32 10.78 -25.16
N ARG A 14 15.53 10.20 -25.14
CA ARG A 14 15.76 8.88 -24.51
C ARG A 14 15.56 8.94 -22.99
N GLU A 15 16.04 10.00 -22.37
CA GLU A 15 15.89 10.20 -20.93
C GLU A 15 14.41 10.40 -20.57
N VAL A 16 13.68 11.25 -21.29
CA VAL A 16 12.26 11.53 -21.07
C VAL A 16 11.37 10.31 -21.41
N ALA A 17 11.75 9.50 -22.39
CA ALA A 17 10.98 8.32 -22.78
C ALA A 17 10.79 7.31 -21.65
N GLU A 18 11.70 7.22 -20.70
CA GLU A 18 11.54 6.35 -19.52
C GLU A 18 10.39 6.83 -18.60
N TYR A 19 10.20 8.14 -18.48
CA TYR A 19 9.14 8.75 -17.67
C TYR A 19 7.77 8.73 -18.35
N LEU A 20 7.74 8.66 -19.68
CA LEU A 20 6.50 8.61 -20.48
C LEU A 20 6.01 7.19 -20.75
N ARG A 21 6.66 6.17 -20.19
CA ARG A 21 6.19 4.78 -20.34
C ARG A 21 4.81 4.61 -19.71
N PRO A 22 3.85 4.02 -20.43
CA PRO A 22 2.55 3.73 -19.83
C PRO A 22 2.69 2.74 -18.68
N PRO A 23 1.73 2.74 -17.72
CA PRO A 23 1.69 1.76 -16.64
C PRO A 23 1.80 0.34 -17.16
N ARG A 24 2.55 -0.51 -16.47
CA ARG A 24 2.68 -1.92 -16.83
C ARG A 24 1.41 -2.67 -16.44
N ARG A 25 0.66 -3.10 -17.45
CA ARG A 25 -0.59 -3.88 -17.22
C ARG A 25 -0.24 -5.32 -16.86
N MET A 26 -0.02 -5.58 -15.58
CA MET A 26 0.20 -6.93 -15.04
C MET A 26 -0.55 -7.06 -13.71
N PRO A 27 -0.90 -8.30 -13.29
CA PRO A 27 -1.43 -8.55 -11.95
C PRO A 27 -0.49 -8.02 -10.87
N VAL A 28 -1.06 -7.47 -9.79
CA VAL A 28 -0.24 -6.87 -8.72
C VAL A 28 0.72 -7.89 -8.11
N ALA A 29 0.24 -9.12 -7.83
CA ALA A 29 1.07 -10.19 -7.28
C ALA A 29 2.25 -10.55 -8.20
N GLU A 30 2.04 -10.56 -9.51
CA GLU A 30 3.11 -10.80 -10.50
C GLU A 30 4.15 -9.68 -10.47
N GLY A 31 3.69 -8.42 -10.43
CA GLY A 31 4.60 -7.26 -10.31
C GLY A 31 5.40 -7.29 -9.01
N ILE A 32 4.78 -7.66 -7.88
CA ILE A 32 5.48 -7.84 -6.61
C ILE A 32 6.55 -8.92 -6.74
N LYS A 33 6.18 -10.09 -7.26
CA LYS A 33 7.09 -11.24 -7.45
C LYS A 33 8.30 -10.88 -8.34
N GLN A 34 8.08 -10.08 -9.36
CA GLN A 34 9.14 -9.68 -10.29
C GLN A 34 10.07 -8.60 -9.71
N PHE A 35 9.56 -7.66 -8.92
CA PHE A 35 10.29 -6.45 -8.56
C PHE A 35 10.61 -6.28 -7.09
N MET A 36 9.99 -7.05 -6.20
CA MET A 36 10.21 -6.96 -4.77
C MET A 36 11.18 -8.03 -4.27
N PHE A 37 12.23 -7.58 -3.59
CA PHE A 37 13.16 -8.44 -2.89
C PHE A 37 13.02 -8.25 -1.39
N VAL A 38 12.73 -9.35 -0.70
CA VAL A 38 12.52 -9.39 0.76
C VAL A 38 13.86 -9.60 1.46
N PRO A 39 14.29 -8.66 2.32
CA PRO A 39 15.54 -8.80 3.05
C PRO A 39 15.55 -10.05 3.96
N ARG A 40 16.64 -10.81 3.90
CA ARG A 40 16.93 -11.98 4.74
C ARG A 40 18.29 -11.80 5.43
N GLY A 41 18.34 -10.90 6.42
CA GLY A 41 19.60 -10.48 7.05
C GLY A 41 20.15 -9.16 6.52
N ALA A 42 21.43 -8.88 6.74
CA ALA A 42 22.01 -7.58 6.42
C ALA A 42 22.25 -7.38 4.92
N ASN A 43 22.79 -8.40 4.24
CA ASN A 43 23.26 -8.29 2.86
C ASN A 43 22.61 -9.27 1.89
N THR A 44 21.58 -10.01 2.33
CA THR A 44 20.88 -10.99 1.51
C THR A 44 19.41 -10.64 1.38
N ALA A 45 18.85 -10.89 0.22
CA ALA A 45 17.43 -10.76 -0.05
C ALA A 45 16.98 -11.85 -1.01
N VAL A 46 15.71 -12.24 -0.92
CA VAL A 46 15.08 -13.22 -1.82
C VAL A 46 13.91 -12.55 -2.53
N PRO A 47 13.56 -12.96 -3.75
CA PRO A 47 12.32 -12.52 -4.37
C PRO A 47 11.13 -12.82 -3.47
N TRP A 48 10.13 -11.95 -3.48
CA TRP A 48 8.87 -12.26 -2.81
C TRP A 48 8.19 -13.45 -3.48
N ASP A 49 7.65 -14.36 -2.68
CA ASP A 49 7.06 -15.62 -3.15
C ASP A 49 5.57 -15.65 -2.76
N ASP A 50 4.71 -15.63 -3.76
CA ASP A 50 3.26 -15.66 -3.65
C ASP A 50 2.72 -17.02 -3.20
N THR A 51 3.51 -18.09 -3.33
CA THR A 51 3.11 -19.43 -2.92
C THR A 51 3.13 -19.63 -1.41
N LEU A 52 3.89 -18.82 -0.69
CA LEU A 52 3.97 -18.85 0.78
C LEU A 52 2.70 -18.29 1.45
N THR A 53 1.97 -17.42 0.73
CA THR A 53 0.79 -16.74 1.26
C THR A 53 -0.35 -16.69 0.23
N PRO A 54 -0.78 -17.84 -0.30
CA PRO A 54 -1.72 -17.89 -1.42
C PRO A 54 -3.08 -17.25 -1.12
N TYR A 55 -3.47 -17.22 0.16
CA TYR A 55 -4.69 -16.58 0.64
C TYR A 55 -4.71 -15.04 0.45
N MET A 56 -3.57 -14.41 0.16
CA MET A 56 -3.50 -12.97 -0.12
C MET A 56 -3.57 -12.63 -1.61
N ASN A 57 -3.32 -13.58 -2.50
CA ASN A 57 -3.13 -13.30 -3.93
C ASN A 57 -4.37 -12.65 -4.57
N GLU A 58 -5.57 -13.09 -4.20
CA GLU A 58 -6.81 -12.50 -4.69
C GLU A 58 -6.95 -11.04 -4.21
N ALA A 59 -6.74 -10.79 -2.91
CA ALA A 59 -6.81 -9.45 -2.34
C ALA A 59 -5.74 -8.52 -2.96
N ILE A 60 -4.50 -8.99 -3.10
CA ILE A 60 -3.41 -8.27 -3.74
C ILE A 60 -3.77 -7.89 -5.18
N ASN A 61 -4.26 -8.84 -5.98
CA ASN A 61 -4.61 -8.56 -7.37
C ASN A 61 -5.83 -7.66 -7.51
N THR A 62 -6.70 -7.61 -6.50
CA THR A 62 -7.85 -6.69 -6.47
C THR A 62 -7.42 -5.23 -6.30
N LEU A 63 -6.25 -4.95 -5.73
CA LEU A 63 -5.72 -3.59 -5.53
C LEU A 63 -5.50 -2.78 -6.82
N SER A 64 -5.51 -3.39 -7.98
CA SER A 64 -5.42 -2.70 -9.28
C SER A 64 -6.72 -2.76 -10.10
N LYS A 65 -7.77 -3.41 -9.59
CA LYS A 65 -9.06 -3.53 -10.28
C LYS A 65 -9.87 -2.26 -10.10
N ARG A 66 -10.49 -1.80 -11.18
CA ARG A 66 -11.35 -0.60 -11.20
C ARG A 66 -12.81 -0.86 -10.83
N GLU A 67 -13.13 -2.09 -10.52
CA GLU A 67 -14.48 -2.54 -10.11
C GLU A 67 -14.73 -2.29 -8.63
N TYR A 68 -13.67 -2.03 -7.86
CA TYR A 68 -13.71 -1.88 -6.41
C TYR A 68 -13.05 -0.57 -6.00
N ASP A 69 -13.62 0.09 -4.99
CA ASP A 69 -13.08 1.31 -4.38
C ASP A 69 -12.16 0.99 -3.21
N ALA A 70 -12.31 -0.20 -2.63
CA ALA A 70 -11.53 -0.60 -1.47
C ALA A 70 -11.27 -2.11 -1.41
N VAL A 71 -10.18 -2.46 -0.73
CA VAL A 71 -9.87 -3.83 -0.29
C VAL A 71 -9.77 -3.83 1.23
N ILE A 72 -10.59 -4.68 1.87
CA ILE A 72 -10.61 -4.85 3.32
C ILE A 72 -10.07 -6.24 3.64
N PHE A 73 -8.93 -6.30 4.32
CA PHE A 73 -8.28 -7.56 4.64
C PHE A 73 -8.20 -7.78 6.16
N ALA A 74 -9.09 -8.61 6.68
CA ALA A 74 -9.07 -9.07 8.07
C ALA A 74 -8.34 -10.43 8.14
N GLY A 75 -7.24 -10.49 8.86
CA GLY A 75 -6.47 -11.73 8.98
C GLY A 75 -5.61 -11.79 10.25
N PRO A 76 -5.20 -13.00 10.68
CA PRO A 76 -4.40 -13.17 11.89
C PRO A 76 -3.08 -12.38 11.86
N ALA A 77 -2.50 -12.16 13.03
CA ALA A 77 -1.17 -11.58 13.12
C ALA A 77 -0.10 -12.52 12.53
N ARG A 78 1.00 -11.94 12.04
CA ARG A 78 2.17 -12.67 11.49
C ARG A 78 1.89 -13.52 10.25
N THR A 79 0.86 -13.20 9.49
CA THR A 79 0.51 -13.87 8.22
C THR A 79 1.08 -13.17 6.99
N GLY A 80 2.02 -12.24 7.15
CA GLY A 80 2.65 -11.56 6.02
C GLY A 80 1.85 -10.40 5.43
N LYS A 81 0.71 -10.00 6.03
CA LYS A 81 -0.18 -8.94 5.54
C LYS A 81 0.58 -7.66 5.14
N THR A 82 1.32 -7.09 6.07
CA THR A 82 2.07 -5.85 5.82
C THR A 82 3.10 -6.03 4.69
N LEU A 83 3.76 -7.21 4.62
CA LEU A 83 4.75 -7.49 3.58
C LEU A 83 4.11 -7.59 2.19
N GLY A 84 3.05 -8.38 2.05
CA GLY A 84 2.41 -8.61 0.74
C GLY A 84 1.50 -7.46 0.32
N LEU A 85 0.57 -7.04 1.20
CA LEU A 85 -0.45 -6.04 0.87
C LEU A 85 0.10 -4.61 0.89
N ILE A 86 0.95 -4.25 1.86
CA ILE A 86 1.45 -2.88 2.00
C ILE A 86 2.76 -2.69 1.24
N ASP A 87 3.84 -3.37 1.67
CA ASP A 87 5.16 -3.18 1.06
C ASP A 87 5.17 -3.62 -0.41
N GLY A 88 4.47 -4.72 -0.72
CA GLY A 88 4.30 -5.20 -2.09
C GLY A 88 3.55 -4.21 -2.96
N TRP A 89 2.44 -3.65 -2.48
CA TRP A 89 1.67 -2.65 -3.23
C TRP A 89 2.45 -1.35 -3.45
N ILE A 90 3.27 -0.94 -2.47
CA ILE A 90 4.20 0.18 -2.64
C ILE A 90 5.17 -0.10 -3.79
N VAL A 91 5.82 -1.28 -3.80
CA VAL A 91 6.76 -1.66 -4.86
C VAL A 91 6.08 -1.71 -6.22
N TYR A 92 4.90 -2.32 -6.30
CA TYR A 92 4.10 -2.32 -7.53
C TYR A 92 3.76 -0.90 -7.99
N GLY A 93 3.31 -0.05 -7.07
CA GLY A 93 3.00 1.35 -7.35
C GLY A 93 4.17 2.11 -7.95
N ILE A 94 5.36 1.95 -7.37
CA ILE A 94 6.57 2.64 -7.85
C ILE A 94 7.01 2.14 -9.23
N VAL A 95 6.90 0.83 -9.49
CA VAL A 95 7.52 0.23 -10.69
C VAL A 95 6.53 0.06 -11.84
N CYS A 96 5.30 -0.33 -11.54
CA CYS A 96 4.33 -0.74 -12.56
C CYS A 96 3.26 0.32 -12.85
N ASP A 97 2.86 1.09 -11.84
CA ASP A 97 1.78 2.07 -11.98
C ASP A 97 2.07 3.31 -11.10
N PRO A 98 3.08 4.14 -11.49
CA PRO A 98 3.49 5.31 -10.71
C PRO A 98 2.35 6.27 -10.43
N ALA A 99 2.17 6.62 -9.18
CA ALA A 99 1.25 7.66 -8.70
C ALA A 99 1.45 7.88 -7.19
N ASP A 100 0.92 8.98 -6.69
CA ASP A 100 1.00 9.33 -5.28
C ASP A 100 0.28 8.30 -4.41
N MET A 101 0.93 7.96 -3.29
CA MET A 101 0.45 6.98 -2.33
C MET A 101 0.64 7.47 -0.89
N LEU A 102 -0.37 7.25 -0.07
CA LEU A 102 -0.34 7.44 1.38
C LEU A 102 -0.38 6.08 2.09
N VAL A 103 0.55 5.87 3.02
CA VAL A 103 0.53 4.73 3.95
C VAL A 103 0.39 5.26 5.36
N VAL A 104 -0.64 4.82 6.07
CA VAL A 104 -0.94 5.24 7.44
C VAL A 104 -0.68 4.07 8.39
N GLN A 105 0.30 4.25 9.26
CA GLN A 105 0.66 3.34 10.33
C GLN A 105 -0.09 3.70 11.61
N MET A 106 -0.22 2.78 12.56
CA MET A 106 -0.99 3.01 13.79
C MET A 106 -0.48 4.19 14.65
N THR A 107 0.80 4.52 14.60
CA THR A 107 1.43 5.62 15.34
C THR A 107 2.60 6.21 14.57
N GLU A 108 3.04 7.42 14.94
CA GLU A 108 4.24 8.06 14.38
C GLU A 108 5.50 7.19 14.55
N THR A 109 5.68 6.61 15.72
CA THR A 109 6.81 5.71 15.98
C THR A 109 6.81 4.52 15.03
N LYS A 110 5.65 3.91 14.76
CA LYS A 110 5.50 2.80 13.81
C LYS A 110 5.70 3.25 12.36
N ALA A 111 5.25 4.44 11.99
CA ALA A 111 5.52 5.02 10.69
C ALA A 111 7.04 5.19 10.46
N ARG A 112 7.75 5.72 11.45
CA ARG A 112 9.21 5.86 11.42
C ARG A 112 9.93 4.51 11.34
N GLU A 113 9.52 3.55 12.16
CA GLU A 113 10.10 2.20 12.17
C GLU A 113 9.90 1.52 10.82
N HIS A 114 8.69 1.51 10.28
CA HIS A 114 8.37 0.92 8.98
C HIS A 114 9.21 1.54 7.85
N SER A 115 9.30 2.86 7.81
CA SER A 115 10.11 3.57 6.81
C SER A 115 11.58 3.21 6.89
N LYS A 116 12.18 3.27 8.09
CA LYS A 116 13.64 3.11 8.27
C LYS A 116 14.11 1.66 8.24
N THR A 117 13.32 0.73 8.80
CA THR A 117 13.79 -0.64 8.99
C THR A 117 13.29 -1.59 7.91
N ARG A 118 12.08 -1.39 7.39
CA ARG A 118 11.50 -2.27 6.38
C ARG A 118 11.62 -1.69 4.98
N LEU A 119 10.98 -0.57 4.70
CA LEU A 119 10.95 0.00 3.35
C LEU A 119 12.35 0.37 2.85
N ALA A 120 13.18 0.98 3.69
CA ALA A 120 14.55 1.32 3.30
C ALA A 120 15.35 0.09 2.86
N ARG A 121 15.20 -1.04 3.56
CA ARG A 121 15.87 -2.31 3.20
C ARG A 121 15.25 -2.91 1.93
N THR A 122 13.92 -2.96 1.83
CA THR A 122 13.22 -3.45 0.63
C THR A 122 13.64 -2.64 -0.60
N PHE A 123 13.68 -1.32 -0.51
CA PHE A 123 14.11 -0.44 -1.59
C PHE A 123 15.57 -0.65 -1.96
N HIS A 124 16.44 -0.83 -0.98
CA HIS A 124 17.85 -1.11 -1.20
C HIS A 124 18.07 -2.41 -1.99
N HIS A 125 17.33 -3.46 -1.62
CA HIS A 125 17.46 -4.77 -2.27
C HIS A 125 16.63 -4.94 -3.55
N SER A 126 15.73 -4.00 -3.86
CA SER A 126 14.87 -4.02 -5.05
C SER A 126 15.44 -3.08 -6.13
N PRO A 127 16.21 -3.59 -7.14
CA PRO A 127 16.96 -2.76 -8.07
C PRO A 127 16.08 -1.77 -8.85
N GLU A 128 14.89 -2.22 -9.28
CA GLU A 128 13.98 -1.38 -10.06
C GLU A 128 13.37 -0.23 -9.24
N VAL A 129 13.11 -0.47 -7.95
CA VAL A 129 12.69 0.60 -7.01
C VAL A 129 13.82 1.59 -6.78
N ARG A 130 15.03 1.07 -6.51
CA ARG A 130 16.20 1.91 -6.23
C ARG A 130 16.54 2.85 -7.39
N LYS A 131 16.41 2.39 -8.64
CA LYS A 131 16.61 3.22 -9.84
C LYS A 131 15.63 4.39 -9.92
N ARG A 132 14.42 4.23 -9.36
CA ARG A 132 13.34 5.23 -9.41
C ARG A 132 13.35 6.23 -8.28
N LEU A 133 14.09 5.98 -7.20
CA LEU A 133 14.25 6.95 -6.12
C LEU A 133 14.88 8.24 -6.64
N SER A 134 14.40 9.38 -6.17
CA SER A 134 15.04 10.67 -6.43
C SER A 134 16.49 10.65 -5.94
N PRO A 135 17.43 11.17 -6.72
CA PRO A 135 18.83 11.27 -6.32
C PRO A 135 19.06 12.34 -5.24
N SER A 136 18.12 13.24 -5.05
CA SER A 136 18.21 14.31 -4.04
C SER A 136 18.07 13.73 -2.63
N ARG A 137 19.03 14.04 -1.76
CA ARG A 137 19.02 13.60 -0.37
C ARG A 137 17.82 14.17 0.41
N ASN A 138 17.35 15.35 0.04
CA ASN A 138 16.23 16.03 0.72
C ASN A 138 14.88 15.41 0.37
N ASP A 139 14.78 14.71 -0.77
CA ASP A 139 13.56 14.11 -1.29
C ASP A 139 13.21 12.77 -0.61
N ASN A 140 14.12 12.23 0.22
CA ASN A 140 13.98 10.92 0.83
C ASN A 140 14.18 11.00 2.35
N ASN A 141 13.23 11.62 3.03
CA ASN A 141 13.20 11.65 4.49
C ASN A 141 12.45 10.45 5.09
N VAL A 142 12.19 10.46 6.40
CA VAL A 142 11.52 9.35 7.09
C VAL A 142 10.08 9.18 6.66
N HIS A 143 9.37 10.28 6.41
CA HIS A 143 7.94 10.28 6.14
C HIS A 143 7.59 10.44 4.66
N ASP A 144 8.51 10.99 3.87
CA ASP A 144 8.27 11.30 2.47
C ASP A 144 9.36 10.68 1.58
N LYS A 145 8.95 10.08 0.47
CA LYS A 145 9.81 9.52 -0.55
C LYS A 145 9.37 10.03 -1.92
N MET A 146 10.24 10.76 -2.59
CA MET A 146 10.02 11.23 -3.95
C MET A 146 10.66 10.27 -4.95
N PHE A 147 10.02 10.12 -6.10
CA PHE A 147 10.52 9.31 -7.20
C PHE A 147 10.85 10.20 -8.41
N ARG A 148 11.67 9.69 -9.33
CA ARG A 148 12.16 10.44 -10.51
C ARG A 148 11.05 10.85 -11.46
N ASP A 149 9.94 10.14 -11.49
CA ASP A 149 8.75 10.43 -12.29
C ASP A 149 7.84 11.50 -11.67
N GLY A 150 8.21 12.05 -10.52
CA GLY A 150 7.45 13.05 -9.78
C GLY A 150 6.41 12.46 -8.83
N SER A 151 6.17 11.16 -8.87
CA SER A 151 5.27 10.53 -7.88
C SER A 151 5.90 10.49 -6.49
N PHE A 152 5.03 10.37 -5.48
CA PHE A 152 5.52 10.42 -4.12
C PHE A 152 4.79 9.46 -3.18
N LEU A 153 5.52 8.97 -2.17
CA LEU A 153 5.01 8.13 -1.11
C LEU A 153 5.11 8.87 0.22
N LYS A 154 3.95 9.10 0.86
CA LYS A 154 3.85 9.60 2.22
C LYS A 154 3.61 8.47 3.20
N ILE A 155 4.32 8.50 4.34
CA ILE A 155 4.16 7.53 5.44
C ILE A 155 3.77 8.32 6.67
N GLY A 156 2.51 8.19 7.09
CA GLY A 156 1.93 8.95 8.19
C GLY A 156 1.32 8.08 9.29
N TRP A 157 0.58 8.71 10.16
CA TRP A 157 -0.19 8.11 11.25
C TRP A 157 -1.58 8.78 11.33
N PRO A 158 -2.55 8.21 12.08
CA PRO A 158 -3.89 8.77 12.16
C PRO A 158 -3.88 10.17 12.77
N SER A 159 -3.97 11.19 11.91
CA SER A 159 -4.11 12.58 12.28
C SER A 159 -4.80 13.35 11.16
N ILE A 160 -5.55 14.39 11.51
CA ILE A 160 -6.26 15.18 10.50
C ILE A 160 -5.29 15.80 9.48
N THR A 161 -4.12 16.25 9.91
CA THR A 161 -3.10 16.81 9.03
C THR A 161 -2.67 15.82 7.93
N VAL A 162 -2.56 14.53 8.26
CA VAL A 162 -2.18 13.49 7.27
C VAL A 162 -3.33 13.25 6.30
N PHE A 163 -4.58 13.24 6.78
CA PHE A 163 -5.75 12.97 5.95
C PHE A 163 -6.30 14.19 5.21
N SER A 164 -5.86 15.41 5.51
CA SER A 164 -6.38 16.63 4.86
C SER A 164 -5.45 17.22 3.82
N SER A 165 -4.20 16.77 3.74
CA SER A 165 -3.15 17.50 3.03
C SER A 165 -3.12 17.32 1.51
N SER A 166 -3.60 16.22 0.96
CA SER A 166 -3.46 15.90 -0.48
C SER A 166 -4.42 14.80 -0.91
N ASP A 167 -4.62 14.68 -2.22
CA ASP A 167 -5.28 13.54 -2.83
C ASP A 167 -4.24 12.50 -3.24
N TYR A 168 -4.61 11.23 -3.12
CA TYR A 168 -3.75 10.09 -3.42
C TYR A 168 -4.50 9.08 -4.28
N LYS A 169 -3.82 8.53 -5.28
CA LYS A 169 -4.37 7.40 -6.04
C LYS A 169 -4.53 6.16 -5.17
N ARG A 170 -3.66 6.00 -4.16
CA ARG A 170 -3.64 4.85 -3.27
C ARG A 170 -3.51 5.28 -1.82
N VAL A 171 -4.37 4.77 -0.97
CA VAL A 171 -4.25 4.94 0.47
C VAL A 171 -4.27 3.57 1.14
N ALA A 172 -3.27 3.29 1.97
CA ALA A 172 -3.16 2.04 2.71
C ALA A 172 -3.17 2.31 4.23
N LEU A 173 -4.10 1.67 4.94
CA LEU A 173 -4.24 1.72 6.39
C LEU A 173 -3.79 0.37 6.96
N THR A 174 -2.73 0.36 7.74
CA THR A 174 -2.17 -0.86 8.31
C THR A 174 -2.41 -0.94 9.81
N ASP A 175 -2.76 -2.14 10.30
CA ASP A 175 -3.18 -2.36 11.69
C ASP A 175 -4.38 -1.48 12.09
N TYR A 176 -5.38 -1.39 11.21
CA TYR A 176 -6.51 -0.45 11.32
C TYR A 176 -7.26 -0.52 12.66
N ASP A 177 -7.38 -1.70 13.29
CA ASP A 177 -8.04 -1.82 14.60
C ASP A 177 -7.29 -1.10 15.74
N ARG A 178 -6.07 -0.65 15.49
CA ARG A 178 -5.29 0.15 16.42
C ARG A 178 -5.46 1.66 16.22
N PHE A 179 -6.20 2.07 15.20
CA PHE A 179 -6.50 3.49 14.99
C PHE A 179 -7.52 3.99 16.01
N PRO A 180 -7.52 5.29 16.34
CA PRO A 180 -8.65 5.90 17.03
C PRO A 180 -9.95 5.65 16.28
N GLU A 181 -11.06 5.52 16.98
CA GLU A 181 -12.37 5.38 16.35
C GLU A 181 -12.81 6.68 15.67
N ASP A 182 -12.38 7.80 16.21
CA ASP A 182 -12.57 9.12 15.65
C ASP A 182 -11.23 9.86 15.62
N ILE A 183 -10.94 10.51 14.52
CA ILE A 183 -9.71 11.27 14.32
C ILE A 183 -10.04 12.75 14.39
N ASP A 184 -9.70 13.37 15.51
CA ASP A 184 -9.83 14.80 15.77
C ASP A 184 -11.25 15.37 15.53
N GLY A 185 -12.31 14.55 15.71
CA GLY A 185 -13.70 14.93 15.49
C GLY A 185 -14.19 14.88 14.03
N GLU A 186 -13.35 14.41 13.10
CA GLU A 186 -13.64 14.37 11.65
C GLU A 186 -14.13 13.00 11.16
N GLY A 187 -14.17 12.01 12.05
CA GLY A 187 -14.65 10.65 11.78
C GLY A 187 -13.57 9.58 11.75
N ASP A 188 -13.96 8.40 11.30
CA ASP A 188 -13.07 7.25 11.27
C ASP A 188 -12.01 7.33 10.16
N GLY A 189 -10.88 6.68 10.40
CA GLY A 189 -9.73 6.72 9.50
C GLY A 189 -10.00 6.16 8.10
N PHE A 190 -10.91 5.19 7.95
CA PHE A 190 -11.25 4.63 6.64
C PHE A 190 -12.08 5.62 5.80
N SER A 191 -13.05 6.26 6.42
CA SER A 191 -13.86 7.29 5.76
C SER A 191 -13.01 8.49 5.32
N LEU A 192 -12.07 8.92 6.16
CA LEU A 192 -11.14 9.99 5.81
C LEU A 192 -10.19 9.58 4.67
N ALA A 193 -9.65 8.36 4.72
CA ALA A 193 -8.79 7.80 3.68
C ALA A 193 -9.50 7.70 2.32
N SER A 194 -10.73 7.18 2.31
CA SER A 194 -11.52 6.99 1.09
C SER A 194 -11.82 8.32 0.40
N LYS A 195 -12.02 9.40 1.14
CA LYS A 195 -12.17 10.74 0.58
C LYS A 195 -10.94 11.20 -0.22
N ARG A 196 -9.73 10.73 0.14
CA ARG A 196 -8.47 11.11 -0.54
C ARG A 196 -8.28 10.42 -1.89
N THR A 197 -9.02 9.34 -2.16
CA THR A 197 -8.93 8.62 -3.43
C THR A 197 -9.99 9.05 -4.46
N THR A 198 -10.99 9.83 -4.06
CA THR A 198 -12.16 10.18 -4.90
C THR A 198 -11.80 10.92 -6.18
N THR A 199 -10.79 11.78 -6.18
CA THR A 199 -10.31 12.52 -7.35
C THR A 199 -9.82 11.59 -8.47
N PHE A 200 -9.38 10.38 -8.12
CA PHE A 200 -8.90 9.38 -9.08
C PHE A 200 -10.04 8.48 -9.62
N MET A 201 -11.28 8.71 -9.18
CA MET A 201 -12.45 7.96 -9.63
C MET A 201 -12.23 6.44 -9.51
N SER A 202 -12.55 5.65 -10.53
CA SER A 202 -12.35 4.19 -10.55
C SER A 202 -10.88 3.72 -10.50
N ALA A 203 -9.92 4.64 -10.59
CA ALA A 203 -8.49 4.31 -10.43
C ALA A 203 -7.99 4.52 -9.00
N GLY A 204 -8.78 5.19 -8.15
CA GLY A 204 -8.51 5.34 -6.72
C GLY A 204 -8.74 4.03 -5.97
N MET A 205 -7.90 3.72 -4.98
CA MET A 205 -8.03 2.50 -4.19
C MET A 205 -7.64 2.75 -2.73
N THR A 206 -8.51 2.33 -1.81
CA THR A 206 -8.25 2.32 -0.37
C THR A 206 -8.04 0.89 0.11
N LEU A 207 -6.94 0.62 0.77
CA LEU A 207 -6.66 -0.66 1.43
C LEU A 207 -6.75 -0.46 2.94
N ALA A 208 -7.51 -1.29 3.64
CA ALA A 208 -7.42 -1.42 5.09
C ALA A 208 -7.07 -2.87 5.46
N GLU A 209 -6.01 -3.07 6.23
CA GLU A 209 -5.67 -4.38 6.78
C GLU A 209 -5.53 -4.32 8.29
N SER A 210 -5.97 -5.37 8.96
CA SER A 210 -5.77 -5.53 10.39
C SER A 210 -5.92 -6.97 10.85
N SER A 211 -5.35 -7.25 12.00
CA SER A 211 -5.79 -8.38 12.82
C SER A 211 -6.99 -7.92 13.66
N PRO A 212 -8.14 -8.61 13.60
CA PRO A 212 -9.29 -8.23 14.40
C PRO A 212 -8.94 -8.17 15.90
N GLY A 213 -9.17 -7.04 16.52
CA GLY A 213 -8.81 -6.78 17.92
C GLY A 213 -9.81 -5.94 18.69
N ARG A 214 -10.93 -5.55 18.05
CA ARG A 214 -12.02 -4.82 18.70
C ARG A 214 -12.97 -5.77 19.40
N GLU A 215 -13.59 -5.31 20.49
CA GLU A 215 -14.57 -6.11 21.24
C GLU A 215 -15.82 -6.38 20.40
N ILE A 216 -16.39 -7.57 20.58
CA ILE A 216 -17.70 -7.94 20.02
C ILE A 216 -18.77 -7.32 20.89
N THR A 217 -19.61 -6.47 20.31
CA THR A 217 -20.62 -5.72 21.05
C THR A 217 -21.83 -6.56 21.46
N ASP A 218 -22.11 -7.65 20.73
CA ASP A 218 -23.19 -8.59 21.05
C ASP A 218 -22.63 -10.02 21.16
N VAL A 219 -22.43 -10.48 22.37
CA VAL A 219 -21.96 -11.84 22.67
C VAL A 219 -22.96 -12.95 22.35
N LYS A 220 -24.26 -12.61 22.19
CA LYS A 220 -25.33 -13.56 21.81
C LYS A 220 -25.56 -13.60 20.32
N TRP A 221 -24.83 -12.79 19.57
CA TRP A 221 -24.97 -12.72 18.11
C TRP A 221 -24.88 -14.10 17.44
N ARG A 222 -25.71 -14.30 16.45
CA ARG A 222 -25.67 -15.45 15.56
C ARG A 222 -25.65 -14.97 14.13
N ARG A 223 -24.80 -15.58 13.33
CA ARG A 223 -24.65 -15.25 11.91
C ARG A 223 -25.97 -15.37 11.16
N SER A 224 -26.38 -14.33 10.48
CA SER A 224 -27.62 -14.27 9.67
C SER A 224 -27.36 -14.55 8.19
N SER A 225 -26.14 -14.35 7.71
CA SER A 225 -25.77 -14.56 6.33
C SER A 225 -24.36 -15.21 6.21
N PRO A 226 -24.05 -15.84 5.06
CA PRO A 226 -22.75 -16.47 4.87
C PRO A 226 -21.59 -15.49 5.10
N HIS A 227 -20.56 -15.96 5.81
CA HIS A 227 -19.32 -15.24 6.10
C HIS A 227 -19.46 -13.94 6.92
N GLU A 228 -20.65 -13.61 7.40
CA GLU A 228 -20.84 -12.46 8.27
C GLU A 228 -19.95 -12.55 9.52
N ALA A 229 -19.29 -11.45 9.84
CA ALA A 229 -18.50 -11.32 11.08
C ALA A 229 -19.37 -10.78 12.23
N PRO A 230 -19.01 -11.05 13.49
CA PRO A 230 -19.71 -10.48 14.63
C PRO A 230 -19.76 -8.95 14.59
N PRO A 231 -20.81 -8.33 15.13
CA PRO A 231 -20.91 -6.88 15.21
C PRO A 231 -19.83 -6.31 16.12
N THR A 232 -19.02 -5.43 15.57
CA THR A 232 -17.94 -4.73 16.26
C THR A 232 -17.57 -3.49 15.45
N THR A 233 -16.69 -2.67 15.97
CA THR A 233 -16.06 -1.59 15.23
C THR A 233 -14.81 -2.09 14.48
N GLY A 234 -14.13 -1.20 13.74
CA GLY A 234 -12.85 -1.52 13.12
C GLY A 234 -12.95 -2.41 11.86
N ILE A 235 -11.95 -3.27 11.67
CA ILE A 235 -11.78 -4.02 10.42
C ILE A 235 -12.93 -4.99 10.12
N LEU A 236 -13.54 -5.60 11.13
CA LEU A 236 -14.67 -6.50 10.90
C LEU A 236 -15.94 -5.76 10.51
N SER A 237 -16.14 -4.53 11.00
CA SER A 237 -17.21 -3.66 10.51
C SER A 237 -17.03 -3.33 9.03
N LEU A 238 -15.81 -2.97 8.63
CA LEU A 238 -15.50 -2.72 7.22
C LEU A 238 -15.67 -3.98 6.38
N TYR A 239 -15.20 -5.14 6.86
CA TYR A 239 -15.37 -6.43 6.19
C TYR A 239 -16.85 -6.77 5.95
N ASN A 240 -17.74 -6.52 6.91
CA ASN A 240 -19.17 -6.76 6.76
C ASN A 240 -19.85 -5.86 5.71
N ARG A 241 -19.26 -4.71 5.40
CA ARG A 241 -19.72 -3.79 4.35
C ARG A 241 -19.31 -4.24 2.93
N GLY A 242 -18.34 -5.16 2.83
CA GLY A 242 -17.84 -5.70 1.58
C GLY A 242 -18.54 -6.99 1.14
N ASP A 243 -17.95 -7.68 0.18
CA ASP A 243 -18.44 -8.94 -0.39
C ASP A 243 -18.11 -10.17 0.47
N ARG A 244 -17.43 -9.99 1.60
CA ARG A 244 -17.21 -10.98 2.68
C ARG A 244 -16.57 -12.27 2.19
N ARG A 245 -15.58 -12.19 1.33
CA ARG A 245 -14.80 -13.36 0.87
C ARG A 245 -14.03 -13.98 2.01
N ARG A 246 -13.83 -15.31 1.94
CA ARG A 246 -13.00 -16.07 2.86
C ARG A 246 -12.11 -17.02 2.10
N TRP A 247 -10.92 -17.21 2.60
CA TRP A 247 -10.03 -18.27 2.16
C TRP A 247 -10.34 -19.55 2.91
N TYR A 248 -10.40 -20.67 2.18
CA TYR A 248 -10.51 -22.00 2.73
C TYR A 248 -9.34 -22.84 2.25
N TRP A 249 -8.71 -23.54 3.18
CA TRP A 249 -7.71 -24.53 2.84
C TRP A 249 -8.41 -25.78 2.34
N GLN A 250 -7.93 -26.35 1.23
CA GLN A 250 -8.36 -27.66 0.80
C GLN A 250 -7.76 -28.70 1.76
N ILE A 251 -8.61 -29.39 2.50
CA ILE A 251 -8.21 -30.50 3.35
C ILE A 251 -8.35 -31.75 2.47
N GLY A 252 -7.24 -32.47 2.26
CA GLY A 252 -7.20 -33.73 1.51
C GLY A 252 -7.86 -34.86 2.24
#